data_7f1b2ed81d99a8af9ef4d2c08d2cafc9
#
_entry.id   7f1b2ed81d99a8af9ef4d2c08d2cafc9
#
_cell.length_a   1.000
_cell.length_b   1.000
_cell.length_c   1.000
_cell.angle_alpha   90.00
_cell.angle_beta   90.00
_cell.angle_gamma   90.00
#
_symmetry.space_group_name_H-M   'P 1'
#
loop_
_entity.id
_entity.type
_entity.pdbx_description
1 polymer ?
#
loop_
_entity_poly.entity_id
_entity_poly.type
_entity_poly.pdbx_seq_one_letter_code
_entity_poly.pdbx_strand_id
1 'polypeptide(L)' 'TEINEILEALIVRGQESGEVRKDIVPTLTVYVLWSSLDSLLALAGTKGKFICAQNGVTEEEFLDYGFRQIVNSILEARI' A
#
# COMPACT_ATOMS: atom_id res chain seq x y z
N THR A 1 -5.10 -16.13 -7.56
CA THR A 1 -5.69 -15.42 -8.72
C THR A 1 -4.58 -14.86 -9.60
N GLU A 2 -4.92 -14.62 -10.84
CA GLU A 2 -3.98 -14.07 -11.83
C GLU A 2 -3.40 -12.72 -11.41
N ILE A 3 -4.22 -11.86 -10.81
CA ILE A 3 -3.77 -10.54 -10.33
C ILE A 3 -2.76 -10.72 -9.20
N ASN A 4 -3.00 -11.64 -8.28
CA ASN A 4 -2.07 -11.91 -7.19
C ASN A 4 -0.73 -12.42 -7.71
N GLU A 5 -0.75 -13.25 -8.75
CA GLU A 5 0.47 -13.77 -9.37
C GLU A 5 1.26 -12.66 -10.04
N ILE A 6 0.59 -11.72 -10.70
CA ILE A 6 1.23 -10.56 -11.32
C ILE A 6 1.89 -9.68 -10.27
N LEU A 7 1.18 -9.39 -9.18
CA LEU A 7 1.71 -8.56 -8.09
C LEU A 7 2.89 -9.24 -7.41
N GLU A 8 2.81 -10.55 -7.18
CA GLU A 8 3.91 -11.31 -6.62
C GLU A 8 5.15 -11.23 -7.52
N ALA A 9 4.97 -11.39 -8.82
CA ALA A 9 6.07 -11.29 -9.79
C ALA A 9 6.72 -9.91 -9.78
N LEU A 10 5.92 -8.85 -9.66
CA LEU A 10 6.43 -7.48 -9.57
C LEU A 10 7.26 -7.28 -8.29
N ILE A 11 6.81 -7.82 -7.17
CA ILE A 11 7.54 -7.76 -5.91
C ILE A 11 8.88 -8.48 -6.03
N VAL A 12 8.89 -9.67 -6.61
CA VAL A 12 10.11 -10.45 -6.82
C VAL A 12 11.09 -9.68 -7.70
N ARG A 13 10.62 -9.08 -8.79
CA ARG A 13 11.47 -8.26 -9.65
C ARG A 13 12.03 -7.06 -8.90
N GLY A 14 11.22 -6.42 -8.08
CA GLY A 14 11.67 -5.31 -7.25
C GLY A 14 12.74 -5.72 -6.25
N GLN A 15 12.62 -6.92 -5.69
CA GLN A 15 13.63 -7.49 -4.80
C GLN A 15 14.96 -7.74 -5.55
N GLU A 16 14.87 -8.25 -6.75
CA GLU A 16 16.05 -8.52 -7.57
C GLU A 16 16.78 -7.23 -7.97
N SER A 17 16.02 -6.17 -8.25
CA SER A 17 16.61 -4.86 -8.61
C SER A 17 17.05 -4.04 -7.40
N GLY A 18 16.71 -4.45 -6.19
CA GLY A 18 17.04 -3.73 -4.97
C GLY A 18 16.07 -2.61 -4.59
N GLU A 19 14.98 -2.43 -5.33
CA GLU A 19 13.98 -1.41 -5.04
C GLU A 19 13.01 -1.83 -3.94
N VAL A 20 12.75 -3.14 -3.82
CA VAL A 20 11.86 -3.72 -2.82
C VAL A 20 12.69 -4.45 -1.77
N ARG A 21 12.27 -4.34 -0.52
CA ARG A 21 12.95 -4.99 0.61
C ARG A 21 13.04 -6.48 0.39
N LYS A 22 14.20 -7.05 0.69
CA LYS A 22 14.45 -8.49 0.53
C LYS A 22 14.03 -9.30 1.75
N ASP A 23 13.72 -8.64 2.86
CA ASP A 23 13.31 -9.28 4.11
C ASP A 23 11.81 -9.58 4.18
N ILE A 24 11.07 -9.36 3.09
CA ILE A 24 9.65 -9.67 3.01
C ILE A 24 9.41 -10.90 2.13
N VAL A 25 8.33 -11.60 2.42
CA VAL A 25 7.90 -12.78 1.64
C VAL A 25 6.88 -12.31 0.61
N PRO A 26 7.18 -12.38 -0.71
CA PRO A 26 6.29 -11.83 -1.73
C PRO A 26 4.86 -12.33 -1.69
N THR A 27 4.65 -13.64 -1.52
CA THR A 27 3.31 -14.24 -1.47
C THR A 27 2.47 -13.67 -0.33
N LEU A 28 3.06 -13.58 0.86
CA LEU A 28 2.37 -13.05 2.04
C LEU A 28 2.16 -11.53 1.92
N THR A 29 3.13 -10.85 1.34
CA THR A 29 3.07 -9.39 1.17
C THR A 29 1.90 -8.97 0.30
N VAL A 30 1.58 -9.73 -0.76
CA VAL A 30 0.41 -9.45 -1.61
C VAL A 30 -0.87 -9.40 -0.78
N TYR A 31 -1.07 -10.35 0.14
CA TYR A 31 -2.25 -10.37 0.99
C TYR A 31 -2.28 -9.19 1.97
N VAL A 32 -1.13 -8.85 2.53
CA VAL A 32 -1.02 -7.70 3.44
C VAL A 32 -1.35 -6.40 2.69
N LEU A 33 -0.85 -6.22 1.48
CA LEU A 33 -1.15 -5.05 0.66
C LEU A 33 -2.65 -4.96 0.37
N TRP A 34 -3.28 -6.06 -0.03
CA TRP A 34 -4.72 -6.08 -0.30
C TRP A 34 -5.53 -5.73 0.95
N SER A 35 -5.21 -6.31 2.10
CA SER A 35 -5.95 -6.00 3.32
C SER A 35 -5.75 -4.55 3.76
N SER A 36 -4.56 -4.00 3.58
CA SER A 36 -4.28 -2.60 3.88
C SER A 36 -5.10 -1.66 3.00
N LEU A 37 -5.17 -1.95 1.69
CA LEU A 37 -5.97 -1.17 0.75
C LEU A 37 -7.46 -1.26 1.06
N ASP A 38 -7.96 -2.46 1.33
CA ASP A 38 -9.37 -2.66 1.68
C ASP A 38 -9.74 -1.88 2.93
N SER A 39 -8.90 -1.93 3.96
CA SER A 39 -9.14 -1.19 5.20
C SER A 39 -9.11 0.31 4.98
N LEU A 40 -8.18 0.80 4.18
CA LEU A 40 -8.08 2.23 3.86
C LEU A 40 -9.33 2.71 3.13
N LEU A 41 -9.78 1.96 2.13
CA LEU A 41 -10.96 2.32 1.35
C LEU A 41 -12.23 2.24 2.20
N ALA A 42 -12.35 1.25 3.07
CA ALA A 42 -13.49 1.12 3.98
C ALA A 42 -13.54 2.30 4.96
N LEU A 43 -12.41 2.69 5.52
CA LEU A 43 -12.34 3.83 6.43
C LEU A 43 -12.70 5.13 5.70
N ALA A 44 -12.15 5.34 4.51
CA ALA A 44 -12.44 6.52 3.71
C ALA A 44 -13.93 6.60 3.36
N GLY A 45 -14.58 5.47 3.06
CA GLY A 45 -16.00 5.43 2.71
C GLY A 45 -16.94 5.65 3.90
N THR A 46 -16.50 5.36 5.11
CA THR A 46 -17.35 5.49 6.31
C THR A 46 -17.04 6.74 7.13
N LYS A 47 -15.77 7.07 7.31
CA LYS A 47 -15.34 8.18 8.18
C LYS A 47 -14.47 9.21 7.47
N GLY A 48 -14.30 9.06 6.17
CA GLY A 48 -13.37 9.91 5.40
C GLY A 48 -13.68 11.39 5.52
N LYS A 49 -14.94 11.78 5.39
CA LYS A 49 -15.35 13.19 5.48
C LYS A 49 -15.01 13.81 6.82
N PHE A 50 -15.25 13.05 7.89
CA PHE A 50 -14.98 13.51 9.25
C PHE A 50 -13.45 13.68 9.47
N ILE A 51 -12.70 12.66 9.11
CA ILE A 51 -11.24 12.66 9.28
C ILE A 51 -10.60 13.79 8.47
N CYS A 52 -11.03 13.94 7.22
CA CYS A 52 -10.49 14.97 6.34
C CYS A 52 -10.83 16.37 6.83
N ALA A 53 -12.06 16.60 7.29
CA ALA A 53 -12.47 17.89 7.83
C ALA A 53 -11.64 18.27 9.07
N GLN A 54 -11.38 17.32 9.96
CA GLN A 54 -10.58 17.57 11.15
C GLN A 54 -9.12 17.89 10.84
N ASN A 55 -8.60 17.35 9.76
CA ASN A 55 -7.19 17.44 9.42
C ASN A 55 -6.89 18.41 8.27
N GLY A 56 -7.91 19.07 7.75
CA GLY A 56 -7.73 20.07 6.70
C GLY A 56 -7.23 19.51 5.39
N VAL A 57 -7.59 18.26 5.05
CA VAL A 57 -7.21 17.62 3.80
C VAL A 57 -8.44 17.17 3.03
N THR A 58 -8.31 16.96 1.73
CA THR A 58 -9.38 16.39 0.90
C THR A 58 -9.35 14.86 1.02
N GLU A 59 -10.45 14.22 0.61
CA GLU A 59 -10.52 12.75 0.58
C GLU A 59 -9.46 12.19 -0.38
N GLU A 60 -9.23 12.86 -1.51
CA GLU A 60 -8.20 12.47 -2.47
C GLU A 60 -6.81 12.53 -1.86
N GLU A 61 -6.51 13.62 -1.14
CA GLU A 61 -5.23 13.78 -0.46
C GLU A 61 -5.01 12.69 0.60
N PHE A 62 -6.06 12.35 1.35
CA PHE A 62 -6.01 11.31 2.35
C PHE A 62 -5.73 9.93 1.73
N LEU A 63 -6.43 9.59 0.66
CA LEU A 63 -6.25 8.32 -0.04
C LEU A 63 -4.85 8.21 -0.65
N ASP A 64 -4.37 9.31 -1.28
CA ASP A 64 -3.03 9.36 -1.85
C ASP A 64 -1.96 9.16 -0.78
N TYR A 65 -2.11 9.83 0.35
CA TYR A 65 -1.20 9.69 1.48
C TYR A 65 -1.15 8.25 1.99
N GLY A 66 -2.32 7.64 2.21
CA GLY A 66 -2.40 6.28 2.70
C GLY A 66 -1.83 5.27 1.73
N PHE A 67 -2.13 5.42 0.44
CA PHE A 67 -1.61 4.54 -0.59
C PHE A 67 -0.08 4.61 -0.66
N ARG A 68 0.48 5.81 -0.66
CA ARG A 68 1.94 5.99 -0.67
C ARG A 68 2.60 5.38 0.55
N GLN A 69 1.99 5.52 1.71
CA GLN A 69 2.53 4.94 2.93
C GLN A 69 2.54 3.41 2.87
N ILE A 70 1.47 2.80 2.35
CA ILE A 70 1.39 1.36 2.16
C ILE A 70 2.49 0.88 1.20
N VAL A 71 2.64 1.53 0.06
CA VAL A 71 3.66 1.18 -0.92
C VAL A 71 5.06 1.35 -0.34
N ASN A 72 5.31 2.46 0.35
CA ASN A 72 6.62 2.74 0.93
C ASN A 72 7.02 1.73 2.00
N SER A 73 6.05 1.03 2.61
CA SER A 73 6.35 0.04 3.64
C SER A 73 7.14 -1.16 3.09
N ILE A 74 7.09 -1.41 1.79
CA ILE A 74 7.80 -2.52 1.16
C ILE A 74 9.02 -2.09 0.35
N LEU A 75 9.20 -0.79 0.15
CA LEU A 75 10.34 -0.29 -0.61
C LEU A 75 11.59 -0.28 0.26
N GLU A 76 12.74 -0.49 -0.38
CA GLU A 76 14.03 -0.40 0.30
C GLU A 76 14.27 1.04 0.73
N ALA A 77 14.72 1.21 1.98
CA ALA A 77 15.02 2.54 2.48
C ALA A 77 16.18 3.13 1.70
N ARG A 78 15.99 4.35 1.21
CA ARG A 78 17.05 5.10 0.53
C ARG A 78 17.60 6.12 1.52
N ILE A 79 18.86 6.00 1.75
CA ILE A 79 19.59 6.92 2.63
C ILE A 79 20.29 7.95 1.78
#